data_42a7f3c05734cdd16abe032924bbfb51
#
_entry.id   42a7f3c05734cdd16abe032924bbfb51
#
_cell.length_a   1.000
_cell.length_b   1.000
_cell.length_c   1.000
_cell.angle_alpha   90.00
_cell.angle_beta   90.00
_cell.angle_gamma   90.00
#
_symmetry.space_group_name_H-M   'P 1'
#
loop_
_entity.id
_entity.type
_entity.pdbx_description
1 polymer ?
#
loop_
_entity_poly.entity_id
_entity_poly.type
_entity_poly.pdbx_seq_one_letter_code
_entity_poly.pdbx_strand_id
1 'polypeptide(L)'
;ESHDSDMVSYRRWRGNVHAKCYSRNFIGDAFTNRIGYLDDDTFTEFGEPMRARAVSPTMHNDGGTIFMSSLEFLMQTGVGLITGQGSDPKMVLDWSDDDGATFSTVTMDLSMGAIGERAKRVRATQMGSFTNRCFRITITDPVKRCLVAAIPKVKGGLKYS
;
A
#
# COMPACT_ATOMS: atom_id res chain seq x y z
N GLU A 1 4.30 10.41 6.13
CA GLU A 1 5.41 10.86 5.27
C GLU A 1 4.86 11.31 3.94
N SER A 2 5.28 12.48 3.46
CA SER A 2 4.95 12.97 2.12
C SER A 2 5.98 12.48 1.11
N HIS A 3 5.57 12.39 -0.15
CA HIS A 3 6.46 12.08 -1.25
C HIS A 3 6.77 13.33 -2.06
N ASP A 4 7.91 13.35 -2.72
CA ASP A 4 8.20 14.33 -3.75
C ASP A 4 7.32 14.09 -4.99
N SER A 5 7.23 15.07 -5.89
CA SER A 5 6.49 14.97 -7.15
C SER A 5 6.91 13.79 -8.04
N ASP A 6 8.15 13.30 -7.88
CA ASP A 6 8.67 12.11 -8.55
C ASP A 6 8.15 10.79 -7.97
N MET A 7 7.45 10.83 -6.82
CA MET A 7 6.94 9.68 -6.08
C MET A 7 8.02 8.69 -5.61
N VAL A 8 9.29 9.06 -5.68
CA VAL A 8 10.45 8.24 -5.31
C VAL A 8 11.02 8.65 -3.96
N SER A 9 11.24 9.95 -3.78
CA SER A 9 11.85 10.49 -2.56
C SER A 9 10.84 10.64 -1.44
N TYR A 10 11.26 10.33 -0.21
CA TYR A 10 10.48 10.62 0.99
C TYR A 10 10.80 12.02 1.48
N ARG A 11 9.78 12.79 1.82
CA ARG A 11 9.90 14.08 2.48
C ARG A 11 9.21 14.05 3.83
N ARG A 12 9.48 15.05 4.66
CA ARG A 12 8.68 15.28 5.85
C ARG A 12 7.20 15.48 5.47
N TRP A 13 6.32 15.13 6.38
CA TRP A 13 4.91 15.44 6.20
C TRP A 13 4.72 16.95 5.94
N ARG A 14 3.86 17.27 4.99
CA ARG A 14 3.64 18.66 4.54
C ARG A 14 2.97 19.54 5.58
N GLY A 15 2.24 18.97 6.53
CA GLY A 15 1.62 19.74 7.61
C GLY A 15 2.68 20.36 8.53
N ASN A 16 2.74 21.70 8.54
CA ASN A 16 3.68 22.46 9.38
C ASN A 16 3.00 23.11 10.57
N VAL A 17 1.82 23.67 10.36
CA VAL A 17 1.01 24.36 11.37
C VAL A 17 -0.40 23.80 11.32
N HIS A 18 -1.02 23.63 12.48
CA HIS A 18 -2.38 23.15 12.61
C HIS A 18 -3.23 24.16 13.39
N ALA A 19 -4.44 24.39 12.90
CA ALA A 19 -5.46 25.16 13.61
C ALA A 19 -6.84 24.51 13.43
N LYS A 20 -7.59 24.37 14.51
CA LYS A 20 -8.97 23.91 14.45
C LYS A 20 -9.91 25.11 14.46
N CYS A 21 -10.65 25.31 13.37
CA CYS A 21 -11.69 26.33 13.27
C CYS A 21 -12.81 25.86 12.34
N TYR A 22 -14.00 26.42 12.50
CA TYR A 22 -15.20 26.07 11.71
C TYR A 22 -15.44 24.56 11.61
N SER A 23 -15.22 23.82 12.70
CA SER A 23 -15.33 22.35 12.76
C SER A 23 -14.39 21.57 11.81
N ARG A 24 -13.34 22.22 11.28
CA ARG A 24 -12.33 21.61 10.41
C ARG A 24 -10.95 21.75 10.98
N ASN A 25 -10.07 20.82 10.62
CA ASN A 25 -8.66 20.85 10.98
C ASN A 25 -7.85 21.44 9.82
N PHE A 26 -7.51 22.71 9.91
CA PHE A 26 -6.70 23.40 8.91
C PHE A 26 -5.22 23.13 9.13
N ILE A 27 -4.50 23.01 8.01
CA ILE A 27 -3.06 22.75 7.98
C ILE A 27 -2.40 23.71 7.01
N GLY A 28 -1.33 24.35 7.48
CA GLY A 28 -0.43 25.14 6.63
C GLY A 28 0.62 24.23 5.99
N ASP A 29 0.83 24.36 4.69
CA ASP A 29 1.83 23.60 3.95
C ASP A 29 3.25 24.06 4.29
N ALA A 30 4.16 23.12 4.52
CA ALA A 30 5.57 23.38 4.82
C ALA A 30 6.39 23.84 3.60
N PHE A 31 5.93 23.58 2.40
CA PHE A 31 6.69 23.79 1.16
C PHE A 31 6.12 24.89 0.29
N THR A 32 4.85 25.23 0.47
CA THR A 32 4.16 26.26 -0.31
C THR A 32 3.35 27.18 0.60
N ASN A 33 2.83 28.28 0.07
CA ASN A 33 1.96 29.21 0.81
C ASN A 33 0.49 28.75 0.83
N ARG A 34 0.23 27.44 0.72
CA ARG A 34 -1.13 26.89 0.68
C ARG A 34 -1.62 26.56 2.09
N ILE A 35 -2.91 26.76 2.29
CA ILE A 35 -3.63 26.31 3.47
C ILE A 35 -4.63 25.25 2.99
N GLY A 36 -4.56 24.07 3.56
CA GLY A 36 -5.50 22.99 3.34
C GLY A 36 -6.27 22.65 4.61
N TYR A 37 -7.15 21.67 4.52
CA TYR A 37 -7.76 21.05 5.68
C TYR A 37 -7.74 19.53 5.54
N LEU A 38 -7.67 18.83 6.68
CA LEU A 38 -7.77 17.37 6.70
C LEU A 38 -9.21 16.96 6.41
N ASP A 39 -9.35 16.04 5.48
CA ASP A 39 -10.63 15.47 5.06
C ASP A 39 -10.47 13.95 4.91
N ASP A 40 -11.34 13.18 5.55
CA ASP A 40 -11.27 11.72 5.57
C ASP A 40 -11.70 11.08 4.23
N ASP A 41 -12.37 11.84 3.37
CA ASP A 41 -12.84 11.39 2.07
C ASP A 41 -11.96 11.87 0.89
N THR A 42 -10.90 12.62 1.18
CA THR A 42 -9.95 13.10 0.17
C THR A 42 -8.65 12.29 0.23
N PHE A 43 -8.28 11.65 -0.89
CA PHE A 43 -7.11 10.77 -1.01
C PHE A 43 -6.01 11.35 -1.91
N THR A 44 -6.00 12.67 -2.02
CA THR A 44 -4.95 13.46 -2.71
C THR A 44 -4.37 14.50 -1.74
N GLU A 45 -3.16 14.94 -1.99
CA GLU A 45 -2.48 15.98 -1.20
C GLU A 45 -2.40 17.26 -2.04
N PHE A 46 -3.27 18.23 -1.73
CA PHE A 46 -3.45 19.47 -2.53
C PHE A 46 -3.72 19.24 -4.02
N GLY A 47 -4.43 18.16 -4.35
CA GLY A 47 -4.72 17.75 -5.73
C GLY A 47 -3.66 16.85 -6.37
N GLU A 48 -2.51 16.66 -5.73
CA GLU A 48 -1.46 15.75 -6.17
C GLU A 48 -1.72 14.32 -5.68
N PRO A 49 -1.31 13.29 -6.42
CA PRO A 49 -1.42 11.90 -5.99
C PRO A 49 -0.66 11.67 -4.68
N MET A 50 -1.28 10.92 -3.78
CA MET A 50 -0.67 10.53 -2.51
C MET A 50 -0.36 9.03 -2.50
N ARG A 51 0.92 8.68 -2.38
CA ARG A 51 1.35 7.29 -2.30
C ARG A 51 1.15 6.74 -0.88
N ALA A 52 0.44 5.62 -0.75
CA ALA A 52 0.40 4.82 0.46
C ALA A 52 1.29 3.60 0.30
N ARG A 53 2.11 3.31 1.31
CA ARG A 53 3.02 2.16 1.33
C ARG A 53 2.97 1.48 2.68
N ALA A 54 2.97 0.15 2.67
CA ALA A 54 3.15 -0.65 3.87
C ALA A 54 4.10 -1.81 3.58
N VAL A 55 4.94 -2.16 4.56
CA VAL A 55 5.87 -3.27 4.50
C VAL A 55 5.55 -4.23 5.62
N SER A 56 5.45 -5.53 5.31
CA SER A 56 5.22 -6.56 6.32
C SER A 56 6.50 -6.83 7.12
N PRO A 57 6.38 -7.39 8.32
CA PRO A 57 7.51 -8.06 8.96
C PRO A 57 8.04 -9.18 8.05
N THR A 58 9.32 -9.54 8.24
CA THR A 58 9.93 -10.67 7.54
C THR A 58 9.29 -11.97 8.00
N MET A 59 8.84 -12.77 7.04
CA MET A 59 8.38 -14.15 7.27
C MET A 59 9.58 -15.08 7.17
N HIS A 60 9.80 -15.90 8.17
CA HIS A 60 10.85 -16.92 8.22
C HIS A 60 10.35 -18.21 8.90
N ASN A 61 11.05 -19.31 8.70
CA ASN A 61 10.76 -20.59 9.32
C ASN A 61 12.05 -21.22 9.84
N ASP A 62 12.72 -20.56 10.80
CA ASP A 62 13.96 -21.02 11.44
C ASP A 62 14.99 -21.59 10.46
N GLY A 63 15.19 -20.94 9.31
CA GLY A 63 16.07 -21.38 8.24
C GLY A 63 15.48 -22.43 7.28
N GLY A 64 14.26 -22.90 7.53
CA GLY A 64 13.54 -23.80 6.62
C GLY A 64 12.90 -23.05 5.45
N THR A 65 12.70 -23.78 4.34
CA THR A 65 12.01 -23.23 3.17
C THR A 65 10.51 -23.10 3.42
N ILE A 66 9.94 -21.96 3.06
CA ILE A 66 8.50 -21.70 3.03
C ILE A 66 8.03 -21.79 1.59
N PHE A 67 6.97 -22.57 1.33
CA PHE A 67 6.28 -22.60 0.05
C PHE A 67 4.98 -21.82 0.17
N MET A 68 4.86 -20.71 -0.57
CA MET A 68 3.67 -19.87 -0.57
C MET A 68 2.92 -20.02 -1.89
N SER A 69 1.67 -20.47 -1.82
CA SER A 69 0.81 -20.61 -2.99
C SER A 69 0.08 -19.30 -3.31
N SER A 70 -0.31 -18.55 -2.30
CA SER A 70 -1.01 -17.28 -2.49
C SER A 70 -0.90 -16.38 -1.26
N LEU A 71 -1.05 -15.08 -1.50
CA LEU A 71 -1.20 -14.04 -0.50
C LEU A 71 -2.49 -13.28 -0.82
N GLU A 72 -3.45 -13.31 0.08
CA GLU A 72 -4.74 -12.66 -0.07
C GLU A 72 -4.84 -11.46 0.88
N PHE A 73 -5.33 -10.34 0.38
CA PHE A 73 -5.49 -9.12 1.14
C PHE A 73 -6.96 -8.91 1.46
N LEU A 74 -7.28 -8.91 2.75
CA LEU A 74 -8.59 -8.54 3.24
C LEU A 74 -8.64 -7.01 3.35
N MET A 75 -9.35 -6.39 2.42
CA MET A 75 -9.44 -4.95 2.32
C MET A 75 -10.79 -4.50 1.77
N GLN A 76 -11.10 -3.23 1.94
CA GLN A 76 -12.28 -2.66 1.31
C GLN A 76 -12.06 -2.58 -0.21
N THR A 77 -12.92 -3.22 -0.98
CA THR A 77 -12.89 -3.27 -2.44
C THR A 77 -14.07 -2.52 -3.06
N GLY A 78 -14.02 -2.29 -4.37
CA GLY A 78 -15.10 -1.57 -5.07
C GLY A 78 -15.13 -0.07 -4.78
N VAL A 79 -13.97 0.49 -4.44
CA VAL A 79 -13.77 1.90 -4.07
C VAL A 79 -13.28 2.76 -5.24
N GLY A 80 -13.27 2.20 -6.47
CA GLY A 80 -12.86 2.90 -7.67
C GLY A 80 -13.65 4.16 -7.94
N LEU A 81 -13.04 5.11 -8.66
CA LEU A 81 -13.69 6.32 -9.11
C LEU A 81 -14.50 6.06 -10.40
N ILE A 82 -15.43 6.96 -10.71
CA ILE A 82 -16.26 6.83 -11.93
C ILE A 82 -15.40 6.98 -13.20
N THR A 83 -14.42 7.90 -13.18
CA THR A 83 -13.56 8.21 -14.32
C THR A 83 -12.15 8.60 -13.87
N GLY A 84 -11.19 8.53 -14.78
CA GLY A 84 -9.82 9.00 -14.55
C GLY A 84 -8.95 7.99 -13.77
N GLN A 85 -7.87 8.52 -13.19
CA GLN A 85 -6.97 7.72 -12.35
C GLN A 85 -7.74 7.24 -11.11
N GLY A 86 -7.72 5.93 -10.88
CA GLY A 86 -8.49 5.30 -9.80
C GLY A 86 -9.84 4.72 -10.24
N SER A 87 -10.20 4.70 -11.53
CA SER A 87 -11.40 4.01 -12.02
C SER A 87 -11.28 2.48 -11.90
N ASP A 88 -10.09 1.92 -12.10
CA ASP A 88 -9.71 0.54 -11.77
C ASP A 88 -8.46 0.58 -10.88
N PRO A 89 -8.64 0.85 -9.57
CA PRO A 89 -7.51 1.08 -8.69
C PRO A 89 -6.70 -0.20 -8.50
N LYS A 90 -5.38 -0.03 -8.45
CA LYS A 90 -4.44 -1.14 -8.31
C LYS A 90 -3.57 -0.98 -7.08
N MET A 91 -3.33 -2.10 -6.44
CA MET A 91 -2.31 -2.26 -5.42
C MET A 91 -1.12 -2.98 -6.04
N VAL A 92 0.04 -2.36 -5.99
CA VAL A 92 1.31 -2.95 -6.44
C VAL A 92 1.90 -3.72 -5.28
N LEU A 93 2.18 -5.01 -5.51
CA LEU A 93 2.87 -5.89 -4.57
C LEU A 93 4.26 -6.20 -5.08
N ASP A 94 5.26 -5.99 -4.25
CA ASP A 94 6.63 -6.45 -4.43
C ASP A 94 7.16 -7.09 -3.14
N TRP A 95 8.35 -7.68 -3.18
CA TRP A 95 8.90 -8.38 -2.03
C TRP A 95 10.42 -8.22 -1.97
N SER A 96 10.95 -8.52 -0.81
CA SER A 96 12.37 -8.54 -0.52
C SER A 96 12.72 -9.86 0.17
N ASP A 97 13.82 -10.48 -0.24
CA ASP A 97 14.36 -11.71 0.35
C ASP A 97 15.62 -11.42 1.22
N ASP A 98 15.93 -10.13 1.44
CA ASP A 98 17.07 -9.62 2.21
C ASP A 98 16.65 -8.66 3.34
N ASP A 99 15.54 -8.98 4.00
CA ASP A 99 14.98 -8.23 5.14
C ASP A 99 14.65 -6.75 4.83
N GLY A 100 14.34 -6.46 3.56
CA GLY A 100 13.92 -5.13 3.14
C GLY A 100 15.05 -4.22 2.66
N ALA A 101 16.27 -4.74 2.53
CA ALA A 101 17.41 -3.97 2.00
C ALA A 101 17.22 -3.66 0.52
N THR A 102 16.80 -4.66 -0.27
CA THR A 102 16.45 -4.46 -1.67
C THR A 102 15.09 -5.09 -1.99
N PHE A 103 14.30 -4.45 -2.84
CA PHE A 103 13.00 -4.95 -3.26
C PHE A 103 13.06 -5.43 -4.70
N SER A 104 12.27 -6.47 -5.00
CA SER A 104 12.16 -7.05 -6.34
C SER A 104 11.82 -5.99 -7.37
N THR A 105 12.44 -6.07 -8.55
CA THR A 105 12.07 -5.29 -9.73
C THR A 105 10.81 -5.83 -10.40
N VAL A 106 10.46 -7.08 -10.11
CA VAL A 106 9.21 -7.70 -10.58
C VAL A 106 8.11 -7.35 -9.59
N THR A 107 7.04 -6.76 -10.10
CA THR A 107 5.87 -6.35 -9.32
C THR A 107 4.63 -7.10 -9.78
N MET A 108 3.66 -7.23 -8.89
CA MET A 108 2.33 -7.75 -9.21
C MET A 108 1.28 -6.66 -9.01
N ASP A 109 0.54 -6.35 -10.06
CA ASP A 109 -0.56 -5.41 -10.01
C ASP A 109 -1.85 -6.15 -9.63
N LEU A 110 -2.38 -5.84 -8.46
CA LEU A 110 -3.58 -6.44 -7.91
C LEU A 110 -4.73 -5.44 -8.00
N SER A 111 -5.75 -5.74 -8.82
CA SER A 111 -6.93 -4.88 -8.92
C SER A 111 -7.70 -4.88 -7.61
N MET A 112 -8.03 -3.69 -7.11
CA MET A 112 -8.86 -3.47 -5.92
C MET A 112 -10.36 -3.41 -6.27
N GLY A 113 -10.71 -3.54 -7.53
CA GLY A 113 -12.07 -3.50 -8.07
C GLY A 113 -12.54 -2.09 -8.43
N ALA A 114 -13.17 -2.00 -9.59
CA ALA A 114 -13.87 -0.79 -10.03
C ALA A 114 -15.02 -0.45 -9.07
N ILE A 115 -15.61 0.74 -9.25
CA ILE A 115 -16.71 1.19 -8.41
C ILE A 115 -17.83 0.13 -8.36
N GLY A 116 -18.23 -0.25 -7.15
CA GLY A 116 -19.30 -1.24 -6.90
C GLY A 116 -18.86 -2.70 -6.89
N GLU A 117 -17.66 -3.07 -7.32
CA GLU A 117 -17.12 -4.44 -7.25
C GLU A 117 -16.70 -4.85 -5.82
N ARG A 118 -17.63 -4.84 -4.89
CA ARG A 118 -17.37 -5.07 -3.45
C ARG A 118 -16.99 -6.49 -3.07
N ALA A 119 -17.25 -7.47 -3.96
CA ALA A 119 -16.90 -8.88 -3.74
C ALA A 119 -15.55 -9.28 -4.38
N LYS A 120 -14.75 -8.31 -4.83
CA LYS A 120 -13.46 -8.55 -5.44
C LYS A 120 -12.48 -9.15 -4.43
N ARG A 121 -11.82 -10.24 -4.80
CA ARG A 121 -10.74 -10.83 -4.01
C ARG A 121 -9.41 -10.28 -4.50
N VAL A 122 -8.72 -9.56 -3.64
CA VAL A 122 -7.38 -9.02 -3.93
C VAL A 122 -6.37 -10.07 -3.51
N ARG A 123 -5.84 -10.83 -4.47
CA ARG A 123 -4.98 -11.98 -4.20
C ARG A 123 -3.86 -12.10 -5.23
N ALA A 124 -2.64 -12.24 -4.73
CA ALA A 124 -1.49 -12.70 -5.50
C ALA A 124 -1.40 -14.23 -5.44
N THR A 125 -1.01 -14.85 -6.54
CA THR A 125 -0.82 -16.31 -6.66
C THR A 125 0.58 -16.62 -7.16
N GLN A 126 1.01 -17.89 -7.06
CA GLN A 126 2.33 -18.32 -7.52
C GLN A 126 3.50 -17.59 -6.85
N MET A 127 3.40 -17.42 -5.53
CA MET A 127 4.39 -16.67 -4.74
C MET A 127 5.73 -17.38 -4.58
N GLY A 128 5.83 -18.65 -5.04
CA GLY A 128 7.07 -19.43 -5.05
C GLY A 128 7.51 -19.93 -3.68
N SER A 129 8.82 -20.11 -3.52
CA SER A 129 9.44 -20.54 -2.29
C SER A 129 10.54 -19.57 -1.86
N PHE A 130 10.75 -19.46 -0.55
CA PHE A 130 11.76 -18.58 0.04
C PHE A 130 12.13 -19.08 1.44
N THR A 131 13.24 -18.59 1.98
CA THR A 131 13.64 -18.81 3.37
C THR A 131 13.21 -17.62 4.24
N ASN A 132 13.53 -16.42 3.80
CA ASN A 132 13.11 -15.16 4.42
C ASN A 132 12.45 -14.30 3.34
N ARG A 133 11.32 -13.67 3.66
CA ARG A 133 10.68 -12.72 2.73
C ARG A 133 9.82 -11.73 3.49
N CYS A 134 9.97 -10.46 3.17
CA CYS A 134 9.00 -9.43 3.50
C CYS A 134 8.29 -8.93 2.24
N PHE A 135 7.05 -8.49 2.41
CA PHE A 135 6.20 -8.00 1.33
C PHE A 135 5.97 -6.51 1.48
N ARG A 136 6.00 -5.81 0.36
CA ARG A 136 5.67 -4.39 0.30
C ARG A 136 4.48 -4.19 -0.61
N ILE A 137 3.52 -3.44 -0.15
CA ILE A 137 2.38 -2.97 -0.94
C ILE A 137 2.48 -1.47 -1.15
N THR A 138 2.12 -1.03 -2.34
CA THR A 138 2.08 0.39 -2.71
C THR A 138 0.79 0.68 -3.44
N ILE A 139 0.09 1.74 -3.06
CA ILE A 139 -1.14 2.23 -3.71
C ILE A 139 -0.92 3.70 -4.01
N THR A 140 -1.04 4.08 -5.27
CA THR A 140 -0.89 5.46 -5.76
C THR A 140 -2.21 6.09 -6.19
N ASP A 141 -3.21 5.26 -6.46
CA ASP A 141 -4.51 5.74 -6.89
C ASP A 141 -5.25 6.51 -5.78
N PRO A 142 -5.95 7.60 -6.12
CA PRO A 142 -6.63 8.48 -5.17
C PRO A 142 -7.96 7.89 -4.69
N VAL A 143 -7.90 6.69 -4.11
CA VAL A 143 -9.05 5.94 -3.62
C VAL A 143 -8.91 5.62 -2.14
N LYS A 144 -10.01 5.26 -1.49
CA LYS A 144 -10.00 4.84 -0.09
C LYS A 144 -9.14 3.58 0.10
N ARG A 145 -8.28 3.59 1.10
CA ARG A 145 -7.30 2.54 1.38
C ARG A 145 -7.56 1.99 2.77
N CYS A 146 -8.30 0.90 2.85
CA CYS A 146 -8.60 0.24 4.12
C CYS A 146 -8.16 -1.22 4.03
N LEU A 147 -6.93 -1.49 4.49
CA LEU A 147 -6.38 -2.84 4.60
C LEU A 147 -6.62 -3.35 6.03
N VAL A 148 -7.24 -4.52 6.15
CA VAL A 148 -7.54 -5.18 7.42
C VAL A 148 -6.50 -6.24 7.75
N ALA A 149 -6.18 -7.10 6.79
CA ALA A 149 -5.24 -8.20 6.98
C ALA A 149 -4.62 -8.67 5.67
N ALA A 150 -3.45 -9.29 5.76
CA ALA A 150 -2.84 -10.08 4.70
C ALA A 150 -2.80 -11.54 5.15
N ILE A 151 -3.37 -12.44 4.35
CA ILE A 151 -3.57 -13.84 4.68
C ILE A 151 -2.72 -14.69 3.74
N PRO A 152 -1.54 -15.19 4.20
CA PRO A 152 -0.71 -16.08 3.41
C PRO A 152 -1.25 -17.51 3.42
N LYS A 153 -1.19 -18.19 2.28
CA LYS A 153 -1.42 -19.64 2.19
C LYS A 153 -0.07 -20.33 1.99
N VAL A 154 0.48 -20.83 3.08
CA VAL A 154 1.83 -21.39 3.13
C VAL A 154 1.84 -22.88 3.47
N LYS A 155 2.90 -23.59 3.05
CA LYS A 155 3.32 -24.90 3.56
C LYS A 155 4.78 -24.77 3.99
N GLY A 156 5.11 -25.24 5.18
CA GLY A 156 6.49 -25.38 5.63
C GLY A 156 7.20 -26.51 4.88
N GLY A 157 8.43 -26.28 4.45
CA GLY A 157 9.33 -27.33 3.99
C GLY A 157 9.99 -28.06 5.16
N LEU A 158 10.58 -29.21 4.90
CA LEU A 158 11.38 -29.94 5.88
C LEU A 158 12.60 -29.09 6.29
N LYS A 159 12.88 -29.02 7.59
CA LYS A 159 14.17 -28.56 8.06
C LYS A 159 15.22 -29.61 7.65
N TYR A 160 16.26 -29.20 6.95
CA TYR A 160 17.44 -30.04 6.84
C TYR A 160 18.14 -30.01 8.20
N SER A 161 18.17 -31.15 8.87
CA SER A 161 18.97 -31.38 10.09
C SER A 161 20.43 -31.59 9.71
#